data_65aaf99b0bc38536d74f312e0a89628c
#
_entry.id   65aaf99b0bc38536d74f312e0a89628c
#
_cell.length_a   1.000
_cell.length_b   1.000
_cell.length_c   1.000
_cell.angle_alpha   90.00
_cell.angle_beta   90.00
_cell.angle_gamma   90.00
#
_symmetry.space_group_name_H-M   'P 1'
#
loop_
_entity.id
_entity.type
_entity.pdbx_description
1 polymer ?
#
loop_
_entity_poly.entity_id
_entity_poly.type
_entity_poly.pdbx_seq_one_letter_code
_entity_poly.pdbx_strand_id
1 'polypeptide(L)'
;MPPLDQESPIYAAVELGSDSFRLHIGRFHDGALELVATMFEKVELSASLDEDGMLDSAALRRALACLAQFRGALDAWRPRAVRVVATAALRMAKNASLFLPAAGRALGHPVEIIAGDEAGRLVYLGVANSLGSGENTPRLVLDIGSVSTELVIGQGPTIRRIESFALGAVRQSLTFFANGRIDAAGFDAAVRSSRSRFAEAGFGARGWDMAYGACGTVRALAGIAQRGERMPITQADLAVLRDIFIDTNRRGHLAGGLALLCGLMEELEIAAVAPVAAGLRVGALWDMHQRAGAVFDTLANPLGLV
;
A
#
# COMPACT_ATOMS: atom_id res chain seq x y z
N MET A 1 9.96 44.88 1.16
CA MET A 1 10.47 43.67 0.53
C MET A 1 9.31 42.71 0.47
N PRO A 2 8.93 42.16 -0.69
CA PRO A 2 7.98 41.05 -0.72
C PRO A 2 8.63 39.88 0.01
N PRO A 3 7.84 39.01 0.70
CA PRO A 3 8.38 37.82 1.32
C PRO A 3 9.05 36.97 0.23
N LEU A 4 10.26 36.48 0.54
CA LEU A 4 10.94 35.48 -0.27
C LEU A 4 9.92 34.38 -0.56
N ASP A 5 9.67 34.08 -1.84
CA ASP A 5 8.93 32.92 -2.29
C ASP A 5 9.51 31.71 -1.55
N GLN A 6 8.78 31.23 -0.52
CA GLN A 6 9.10 29.96 0.09
C GLN A 6 8.76 28.94 -0.98
N GLU A 7 9.76 28.50 -1.74
CA GLU A 7 9.61 27.43 -2.71
C GLU A 7 8.86 26.28 -2.02
N SER A 8 7.73 25.93 -2.59
CA SER A 8 6.86 24.86 -2.06
C SER A 8 7.69 23.60 -1.86
N PRO A 9 7.75 23.04 -0.62
CA PRO A 9 8.69 21.96 -0.33
C PRO A 9 8.36 20.69 -1.12
N ILE A 10 9.39 20.08 -1.71
CA ILE A 10 9.31 18.82 -2.44
C ILE A 10 9.81 17.69 -1.54
N TYR A 11 9.07 16.59 -1.50
CA TYR A 11 9.43 15.37 -0.79
C TYR A 11 9.36 14.17 -1.74
N ALA A 12 10.10 13.10 -1.43
CA ALA A 12 10.04 11.86 -2.19
C ALA A 12 9.81 10.65 -1.28
N ALA A 13 8.94 9.76 -1.70
CA ALA A 13 8.67 8.49 -1.05
C ALA A 13 8.97 7.34 -2.02
N VAL A 14 9.89 6.46 -1.62
CA VAL A 14 10.24 5.24 -2.36
C VAL A 14 9.72 4.03 -1.58
N GLU A 15 8.96 3.19 -2.24
CA GLU A 15 8.47 1.93 -1.70
C GLU A 15 9.11 0.76 -2.43
N LEU A 16 9.85 -0.06 -1.69
CA LEU A 16 10.33 -1.36 -2.13
C LEU A 16 9.25 -2.40 -1.78
N GLY A 17 8.22 -2.45 -2.63
CA GLY A 17 7.09 -3.36 -2.46
C GLY A 17 7.43 -4.80 -2.86
N SER A 18 6.56 -5.72 -2.50
CA SER A 18 6.77 -7.16 -2.74
C SER A 18 6.69 -7.56 -4.22
N ASP A 19 5.88 -6.86 -5.03
CA ASP A 19 5.75 -7.12 -6.46
C ASP A 19 6.44 -6.03 -7.30
N SER A 20 6.38 -4.79 -6.85
CA SER A 20 6.88 -3.65 -7.60
C SER A 20 7.54 -2.61 -6.69
N PHE A 21 8.55 -1.92 -7.25
CA PHE A 21 9.11 -0.73 -6.64
C PHE A 21 8.45 0.52 -7.23
N ARG A 22 8.26 1.51 -6.39
CA ARG A 22 7.55 2.73 -6.77
C ARG A 22 8.18 3.95 -6.12
N LEU A 23 8.26 5.03 -6.87
CA LEU A 23 8.69 6.35 -6.43
C LEU A 23 7.55 7.34 -6.65
N HIS A 24 7.21 8.11 -5.63
CA HIS A 24 6.39 9.31 -5.74
C HIS A 24 7.20 10.52 -5.29
N ILE A 25 7.18 11.58 -6.09
CA ILE A 25 7.71 12.89 -5.73
C ILE A 25 6.53 13.84 -5.65
N GLY A 26 6.39 14.49 -4.50
CA GLY A 26 5.27 15.38 -4.21
C GLY A 26 5.72 16.75 -3.77
N ARG A 27 4.99 17.78 -4.25
CA ARG A 27 5.11 19.17 -3.85
C ARG A 27 3.93 19.53 -2.97
N PHE A 28 4.18 20.26 -1.88
CA PHE A 28 3.12 20.80 -1.04
C PHE A 28 2.94 22.28 -1.33
N HIS A 29 1.71 22.67 -1.66
CA HIS A 29 1.33 24.04 -1.91
C HIS A 29 -0.04 24.30 -1.27
N ASP A 30 -0.17 25.33 -0.45
CA ASP A 30 -1.40 25.71 0.28
C ASP A 30 -2.07 24.54 1.02
N GLY A 31 -1.28 23.68 1.66
CA GLY A 31 -1.79 22.52 2.38
C GLY A 31 -2.27 21.36 1.50
N ALA A 32 -2.10 21.44 0.19
CA ALA A 32 -2.41 20.39 -0.75
C ALA A 32 -1.15 19.68 -1.27
N LEU A 33 -1.25 18.36 -1.49
CA LEU A 33 -0.20 17.56 -2.13
C LEU A 33 -0.45 17.44 -3.62
N GLU A 34 0.51 17.88 -4.42
CA GLU A 34 0.59 17.61 -5.86
C GLU A 34 1.67 16.56 -6.14
N LEU A 35 1.32 15.45 -6.81
CA LEU A 35 2.32 14.49 -7.30
C LEU A 35 2.95 15.03 -8.59
N VAL A 36 4.22 15.46 -8.51
CA VAL A 36 4.94 16.06 -9.65
C VAL A 36 5.71 15.03 -10.46
N ALA A 37 6.03 13.86 -9.90
CA ALA A 37 6.59 12.73 -10.62
C ALA A 37 6.24 11.40 -9.94
N THR A 38 6.03 10.37 -10.77
CA THR A 38 5.83 8.99 -10.31
C THR A 38 6.60 8.03 -11.18
N MET A 39 7.22 7.03 -10.56
CA MET A 39 7.87 5.93 -11.28
C MET A 39 7.38 4.59 -10.73
N PHE A 40 7.34 3.61 -11.60
CA PHE A 40 6.91 2.24 -11.30
C PHE A 40 7.79 1.25 -12.04
N GLU A 41 8.26 0.22 -11.33
CA GLU A 41 9.00 -0.89 -11.93
C GLU A 41 8.55 -2.21 -11.30
N LYS A 42 8.24 -3.19 -12.15
CA LYS A 42 7.86 -4.53 -11.70
C LYS A 42 9.11 -5.34 -11.38
N VAL A 43 9.35 -5.63 -10.11
CA VAL A 43 10.55 -6.31 -9.60
C VAL A 43 10.28 -7.77 -9.23
N GLU A 44 9.05 -8.09 -8.80
CA GLU A 44 8.56 -9.44 -8.47
C GLU A 44 9.38 -10.15 -7.39
N LEU A 45 9.69 -9.46 -6.28
CA LEU A 45 10.43 -10.05 -5.17
C LEU A 45 9.66 -11.20 -4.52
N SER A 46 8.33 -11.07 -4.37
CA SER A 46 7.51 -12.12 -3.74
C SER A 46 7.48 -13.43 -4.51
N ALA A 47 7.58 -13.36 -5.84
CA ALA A 47 7.62 -14.55 -6.70
C ALA A 47 9.01 -15.20 -6.75
N SER A 48 10.05 -14.47 -6.34
CA SER A 48 11.44 -14.94 -6.30
C SER A 48 11.92 -15.38 -4.92
N LEU A 49 11.03 -15.39 -3.93
CA LEU A 49 11.31 -15.90 -2.60
C LEU A 49 11.13 -17.42 -2.62
N ASP A 50 12.22 -18.16 -2.37
CA ASP A 50 12.21 -19.62 -2.34
C ASP A 50 11.63 -20.19 -1.03
N GLU A 51 11.58 -21.53 -0.94
CA GLU A 51 11.08 -22.25 0.26
C GLU A 51 11.92 -21.99 1.50
N ASP A 52 13.21 -21.69 1.32
CA ASP A 52 14.13 -21.34 2.40
C ASP A 52 14.00 -19.87 2.85
N GLY A 53 13.20 -19.07 2.15
CA GLY A 53 13.01 -17.65 2.41
C GLY A 53 14.16 -16.77 1.87
N MET A 54 14.83 -17.22 0.80
CA MET A 54 15.90 -16.46 0.15
C MET A 54 15.39 -15.85 -1.15
N LEU A 55 15.73 -14.59 -1.39
CA LEU A 55 15.52 -13.95 -2.68
C LEU A 55 16.61 -14.36 -3.66
N ASP A 56 16.22 -14.69 -4.90
CA ASP A 56 17.17 -15.07 -5.93
C ASP A 56 18.02 -13.89 -6.40
N SER A 57 19.22 -14.21 -6.90
CA SER A 57 20.19 -13.19 -7.33
C SER A 57 19.75 -12.39 -8.55
N ALA A 58 18.84 -12.93 -9.40
CA ALA A 58 18.33 -12.23 -10.58
C ALA A 58 17.32 -11.15 -10.15
N ALA A 59 16.42 -11.47 -9.19
CA ALA A 59 15.51 -10.51 -8.61
C ALA A 59 16.26 -9.37 -7.89
N LEU A 60 17.30 -9.69 -7.12
CA LEU A 60 18.13 -8.69 -6.47
C LEU A 60 18.83 -7.76 -7.45
N ARG A 61 19.33 -8.30 -8.60
CA ARG A 61 19.91 -7.45 -9.65
C ARG A 61 18.87 -6.54 -10.31
N ARG A 62 17.66 -7.04 -10.61
CA ARG A 62 16.57 -6.21 -11.14
C ARG A 62 16.21 -5.08 -10.16
N ALA A 63 16.13 -5.42 -8.88
CA ALA A 63 15.89 -4.44 -7.82
C ALA A 63 16.94 -3.32 -7.78
N LEU A 64 18.23 -3.67 -7.84
CA LEU A 64 19.30 -2.67 -7.85
C LEU A 64 19.29 -1.80 -9.11
N ALA A 65 19.00 -2.37 -10.28
CA ALA A 65 18.87 -1.61 -11.53
C ALA A 65 17.71 -0.60 -11.46
N CYS A 66 16.56 -1.00 -10.92
CA CYS A 66 15.42 -0.11 -10.67
C CYS A 66 15.80 1.05 -9.74
N LEU A 67 16.46 0.75 -8.62
CA LEU A 67 16.88 1.77 -7.65
C LEU A 67 17.87 2.79 -8.24
N ALA A 68 18.78 2.34 -9.12
CA ALA A 68 19.68 3.24 -9.85
C ALA A 68 18.92 4.21 -10.79
N GLN A 69 17.83 3.75 -11.41
CA GLN A 69 16.97 4.61 -12.22
C GLN A 69 16.21 5.63 -11.34
N PHE A 70 15.69 5.20 -10.18
CA PHE A 70 15.00 6.10 -9.23
C PHE A 70 15.94 7.17 -8.69
N ARG A 71 17.21 6.83 -8.47
CA ARG A 71 18.23 7.82 -8.09
C ARG A 71 18.33 8.96 -9.08
N GLY A 72 18.33 8.68 -10.39
CA GLY A 72 18.36 9.73 -11.41
C GLY A 72 17.22 10.74 -11.28
N ALA A 73 16.02 10.26 -10.95
CA ALA A 73 14.87 11.13 -10.69
C ALA A 73 15.04 11.94 -9.40
N LEU A 74 15.55 11.32 -8.31
CA LEU A 74 15.80 12.02 -7.05
C LEU A 74 16.87 13.11 -7.23
N ASP A 75 17.93 12.83 -7.97
CA ASP A 75 19.00 13.81 -8.27
C ASP A 75 18.49 15.00 -9.12
N ALA A 76 17.53 14.74 -10.04
CA ALA A 76 16.92 15.78 -10.86
C ALA A 76 15.95 16.68 -10.07
N TRP A 77 15.11 16.10 -9.22
CA TRP A 77 14.09 16.84 -8.45
C TRP A 77 14.60 17.44 -7.14
N ARG A 78 15.72 16.94 -6.59
CA ARG A 78 16.35 17.40 -5.35
C ARG A 78 15.36 17.60 -4.20
N PRO A 79 14.61 16.56 -3.81
CA PRO A 79 13.63 16.67 -2.75
C PRO A 79 14.31 17.06 -1.42
N ARG A 80 13.60 17.86 -0.61
CA ARG A 80 14.05 18.27 0.72
C ARG A 80 14.28 17.10 1.67
N ALA A 81 13.45 16.06 1.53
CA ALA A 81 13.61 14.80 2.24
C ALA A 81 13.13 13.63 1.39
N VAL A 82 13.78 12.48 1.59
CA VAL A 82 13.45 11.22 0.94
C VAL A 82 13.21 10.17 2.02
N ARG A 83 12.07 9.49 1.98
CA ARG A 83 11.79 8.31 2.80
C ARG A 83 11.76 7.07 1.92
N VAL A 84 12.57 6.07 2.26
CA VAL A 84 12.67 4.81 1.51
C VAL A 84 12.25 3.69 2.43
N VAL A 85 11.13 3.03 2.10
CA VAL A 85 10.58 1.96 2.92
C VAL A 85 10.53 0.65 2.15
N ALA A 86 10.92 -0.43 2.81
CA ALA A 86 10.81 -1.79 2.33
C ALA A 86 9.71 -2.52 3.12
N THR A 87 8.89 -3.29 2.41
CA THR A 87 7.70 -3.93 2.99
C THR A 87 7.83 -5.45 3.10
N ALA A 88 6.73 -6.19 3.06
CA ALA A 88 6.61 -7.58 3.48
C ALA A 88 7.64 -8.55 2.85
N ALA A 89 7.92 -8.50 1.55
CA ALA A 89 8.85 -9.45 0.93
C ALA A 89 10.29 -9.31 1.49
N LEU A 90 10.78 -8.07 1.62
CA LEU A 90 12.10 -7.81 2.20
C LEU A 90 12.13 -8.03 3.71
N ARG A 91 11.01 -7.83 4.43
CA ARG A 91 10.88 -8.16 5.84
C ARG A 91 10.97 -9.67 6.09
N MET A 92 10.46 -10.49 5.16
CA MET A 92 10.48 -11.96 5.25
C MET A 92 11.77 -12.58 4.73
N ALA A 93 12.48 -11.91 3.84
CA ALA A 93 13.66 -12.46 3.19
C ALA A 93 14.84 -12.58 4.15
N LYS A 94 15.37 -13.80 4.33
CA LYS A 94 16.53 -14.06 5.20
C LYS A 94 17.80 -13.36 4.73
N ASN A 95 17.94 -13.12 3.42
CA ASN A 95 19.09 -12.42 2.84
C ASN A 95 18.85 -10.92 2.60
N ALA A 96 17.78 -10.35 3.15
CA ALA A 96 17.53 -8.91 3.05
C ALA A 96 18.67 -8.06 3.61
N SER A 97 19.28 -8.49 4.74
CA SER A 97 20.40 -7.77 5.36
C SER A 97 21.63 -7.63 4.46
N LEU A 98 21.83 -8.54 3.53
CA LEU A 98 22.91 -8.45 2.51
C LEU A 98 22.54 -7.51 1.37
N PHE A 99 21.26 -7.44 1.03
CA PHE A 99 20.74 -6.60 -0.05
C PHE A 99 20.63 -5.12 0.34
N LEU A 100 20.15 -4.81 1.53
CA LEU A 100 19.83 -3.43 1.95
C LEU A 100 20.99 -2.43 1.82
N PRO A 101 22.26 -2.76 2.19
CA PRO A 101 23.37 -1.83 2.00
C PRO A 101 23.64 -1.53 0.51
N ALA A 102 23.49 -2.54 -0.36
CA ALA A 102 23.65 -2.36 -1.81
C ALA A 102 22.50 -1.53 -2.40
N ALA A 103 21.26 -1.76 -1.93
CA ALA A 103 20.08 -0.97 -2.30
C ALA A 103 20.23 0.50 -1.91
N GLY A 104 20.68 0.77 -0.67
CA GLY A 104 20.94 2.12 -0.22
C GLY A 104 22.00 2.86 -1.04
N ARG A 105 23.10 2.16 -1.41
CA ARG A 105 24.12 2.73 -2.31
C ARG A 105 23.58 3.00 -3.72
N ALA A 106 22.79 2.09 -4.27
CA ALA A 106 22.24 2.23 -5.61
C ALA A 106 21.27 3.43 -5.69
N LEU A 107 20.45 3.61 -4.67
CA LEU A 107 19.47 4.71 -4.61
C LEU A 107 20.08 6.03 -4.11
N GLY A 108 21.16 5.98 -3.32
CA GLY A 108 21.73 7.15 -2.64
C GLY A 108 21.07 7.52 -1.31
N HIS A 109 20.13 6.70 -0.82
CA HIS A 109 19.39 6.90 0.43
C HIS A 109 19.26 5.60 1.21
N PRO A 110 19.28 5.62 2.55
CA PRO A 110 19.10 4.42 3.37
C PRO A 110 17.71 3.83 3.19
N VAL A 111 17.62 2.49 3.25
CA VAL A 111 16.37 1.74 3.15
C VAL A 111 15.96 1.27 4.54
N GLU A 112 14.73 1.60 4.95
CA GLU A 112 14.12 1.19 6.21
C GLU A 112 13.16 0.02 5.95
N ILE A 113 13.34 -1.13 6.62
CA ILE A 113 12.29 -2.16 6.64
C ILE A 113 11.24 -1.75 7.68
N ILE A 114 10.02 -1.50 7.23
CA ILE A 114 8.93 -1.12 8.13
C ILE A 114 8.10 -2.33 8.58
N ALA A 115 7.58 -2.28 9.80
CA ALA A 115 6.60 -3.24 10.31
C ALA A 115 5.25 -3.09 9.57
N GLY A 116 4.37 -4.08 9.68
CA GLY A 116 3.04 -4.04 9.09
C GLY A 116 2.19 -2.89 9.65
N ASP A 117 2.29 -2.64 10.95
CA ASP A 117 1.57 -1.54 11.60
C ASP A 117 2.01 -0.16 11.07
N GLU A 118 3.31 0.04 10.83
CA GLU A 118 3.80 1.27 10.23
C GLU A 118 3.34 1.41 8.77
N ALA A 119 3.30 0.29 8.02
CA ALA A 119 2.74 0.30 6.67
C ALA A 119 1.25 0.70 6.70
N GLY A 120 0.46 0.09 7.58
CA GLY A 120 -0.95 0.43 7.80
C GLY A 120 -1.13 1.89 8.22
N ARG A 121 -0.31 2.39 9.14
CA ARG A 121 -0.33 3.80 9.56
C ARG A 121 -0.12 4.75 8.38
N LEU A 122 0.88 4.49 7.54
CA LEU A 122 1.16 5.31 6.36
C LEU A 122 0.02 5.22 5.34
N VAL A 123 -0.53 4.03 5.10
CA VAL A 123 -1.68 3.85 4.21
C VAL A 123 -2.87 4.68 4.71
N TYR A 124 -3.20 4.59 6.01
CA TYR A 124 -4.29 5.37 6.60
C TYR A 124 -4.07 6.87 6.47
N LEU A 125 -2.85 7.35 6.76
CA LEU A 125 -2.49 8.77 6.66
C LEU A 125 -2.68 9.28 5.22
N GLY A 126 -2.29 8.48 4.22
CA GLY A 126 -2.49 8.79 2.81
C GLY A 126 -3.97 8.95 2.46
N VAL A 127 -4.81 8.01 2.88
CA VAL A 127 -6.25 8.06 2.64
C VAL A 127 -6.90 9.24 3.38
N ALA A 128 -6.62 9.40 4.67
CA ALA A 128 -7.21 10.44 5.50
C ALA A 128 -6.97 11.85 4.93
N ASN A 129 -5.75 12.12 4.47
CA ASN A 129 -5.42 13.43 3.87
C ASN A 129 -5.97 13.60 2.45
N SER A 130 -6.27 12.51 1.72
CA SER A 130 -6.83 12.58 0.36
C SER A 130 -8.34 12.78 0.33
N LEU A 131 -9.05 12.44 1.41
CA LEU A 131 -10.50 12.62 1.53
C LEU A 131 -10.89 14.04 1.96
N GLY A 132 -9.91 14.88 2.35
CA GLY A 132 -10.16 16.24 2.79
C GLY A 132 -10.48 16.37 4.28
N SER A 133 -10.26 17.57 4.81
CA SER A 133 -10.38 17.88 6.25
C SER A 133 -11.82 17.86 6.81
N GLY A 134 -12.85 17.77 5.94
CA GLY A 134 -14.26 17.77 6.34
C GLY A 134 -14.82 16.40 6.72
N GLU A 135 -14.16 15.30 6.37
CA GLU A 135 -14.65 13.96 6.67
C GLU A 135 -14.10 13.42 7.99
N ASN A 136 -14.83 13.68 9.05
CA ASN A 136 -14.53 13.12 10.38
C ASN A 136 -15.38 11.88 10.70
N THR A 137 -15.77 11.10 9.69
CA THR A 137 -16.50 9.85 9.85
C THR A 137 -15.55 8.69 10.18
N PRO A 138 -15.97 7.73 11.04
CA PRO A 138 -15.23 6.50 11.23
C PRO A 138 -15.06 5.74 9.92
N ARG A 139 -13.85 5.28 9.63
CA ARG A 139 -13.54 4.59 8.38
C ARG A 139 -12.69 3.36 8.59
N LEU A 140 -12.91 2.36 7.75
CA LEU A 140 -12.01 1.24 7.55
C LEU A 140 -11.16 1.52 6.30
N VAL A 141 -9.86 1.42 6.42
CA VAL A 141 -8.94 1.45 5.28
C VAL A 141 -8.31 0.08 5.14
N LEU A 142 -8.33 -0.47 3.94
CA LEU A 142 -7.73 -1.76 3.62
C LEU A 142 -6.70 -1.62 2.49
N ASP A 143 -5.58 -2.32 2.65
CA ASP A 143 -4.53 -2.44 1.64
C ASP A 143 -4.20 -3.91 1.42
N ILE A 144 -4.67 -4.49 0.31
CA ILE A 144 -4.37 -5.87 -0.08
C ILE A 144 -3.14 -5.85 -0.97
N GLY A 145 -1.99 -6.10 -0.35
CA GLY A 145 -0.71 -6.23 -1.04
C GLY A 145 -0.47 -7.62 -1.62
N SER A 146 0.74 -7.84 -2.13
CA SER A 146 1.14 -9.14 -2.73
C SER A 146 1.36 -10.23 -1.68
N VAL A 147 1.83 -9.86 -0.49
CA VAL A 147 2.25 -10.79 0.59
C VAL A 147 1.49 -10.53 1.88
N SER A 148 1.12 -9.29 2.16
CA SER A 148 0.38 -8.89 3.36
C SER A 148 -0.88 -8.12 3.02
N THR A 149 -1.77 -8.03 4.01
CA THR A 149 -2.97 -7.18 3.98
C THR A 149 -3.01 -6.39 5.29
N GLU A 150 -3.13 -5.09 5.18
CA GLU A 150 -3.27 -4.18 6.31
C GLU A 150 -4.72 -3.68 6.41
N LEU A 151 -5.28 -3.72 7.63
CA LEU A 151 -6.60 -3.19 7.97
C LEU A 151 -6.44 -2.11 9.04
N VAL A 152 -7.01 -0.95 8.81
CA VAL A 152 -6.89 0.19 9.74
C VAL A 152 -8.25 0.81 9.98
N ILE A 153 -8.68 0.85 11.24
CA ILE A 153 -9.85 1.62 11.68
C ILE A 153 -9.37 2.95 12.25
N GLY A 154 -9.99 4.03 11.82
CA GLY A 154 -9.71 5.35 12.37
C GLY A 154 -10.81 6.36 12.06
N GLN A 155 -10.61 7.59 12.53
CA GLN A 155 -11.54 8.70 12.35
C GLN A 155 -10.75 10.00 12.23
N GLY A 156 -10.97 10.76 11.17
CA GLY A 156 -10.14 11.93 10.87
C GLY A 156 -8.65 11.55 10.83
N PRO A 157 -7.77 12.24 11.56
CA PRO A 157 -6.35 11.90 11.66
C PRO A 157 -6.04 10.76 12.64
N THR A 158 -7.00 10.35 13.47
CA THR A 158 -6.77 9.43 14.59
C THR A 158 -6.98 7.98 14.16
N ILE A 159 -5.96 7.17 14.35
CA ILE A 159 -6.02 5.73 14.19
C ILE A 159 -6.47 5.10 15.52
N ARG A 160 -7.46 4.19 15.44
CA ARG A 160 -7.99 3.45 16.58
C ARG A 160 -7.44 2.03 16.67
N ARG A 161 -7.25 1.40 15.50
CA ARG A 161 -6.75 0.02 15.41
C ARG A 161 -6.04 -0.22 14.10
N ILE A 162 -4.94 -0.96 14.16
CA ILE A 162 -4.22 -1.48 12.99
C ILE A 162 -4.05 -2.98 13.18
N GLU A 163 -4.25 -3.74 12.09
CA GLU A 163 -3.92 -5.16 12.01
C GLU A 163 -3.20 -5.42 10.68
N SER A 164 -2.14 -6.20 10.74
CA SER A 164 -1.39 -6.65 9.57
C SER A 164 -1.41 -8.17 9.48
N PHE A 165 -1.91 -8.68 8.38
CA PHE A 165 -2.05 -10.10 8.10
C PHE A 165 -0.98 -10.55 7.11
N ALA A 166 -0.34 -11.69 7.34
CA ALA A 166 0.54 -12.35 6.38
C ALA A 166 -0.29 -13.05 5.27
N LEU A 167 -1.24 -12.31 4.71
CA LEU A 167 -2.14 -12.70 3.62
C LEU A 167 -2.02 -11.69 2.49
N GLY A 168 -1.66 -12.14 1.28
CA GLY A 168 -1.52 -11.27 0.13
C GLY A 168 -1.94 -11.95 -1.17
N ALA A 169 -2.24 -11.14 -2.17
CA ALA A 169 -2.82 -11.57 -3.45
C ALA A 169 -1.96 -12.61 -4.19
N VAL A 170 -0.64 -12.45 -4.20
CA VAL A 170 0.29 -13.40 -4.82
C VAL A 170 0.29 -14.71 -4.06
N ARG A 171 0.42 -14.64 -2.75
CA ARG A 171 0.49 -15.81 -1.88
C ARG A 171 -0.79 -16.64 -1.96
N GLN A 172 -1.94 -15.97 -1.95
CA GLN A 172 -3.26 -16.61 -2.11
C GLN A 172 -3.38 -17.29 -3.47
N SER A 173 -2.95 -16.61 -4.55
CA SER A 173 -2.96 -17.20 -5.89
C SER A 173 -2.07 -18.43 -6.00
N LEU A 174 -0.87 -18.40 -5.45
CA LEU A 174 0.06 -19.54 -5.47
C LEU A 174 -0.46 -20.72 -4.66
N THR A 175 -1.17 -20.47 -3.56
CA THR A 175 -1.72 -21.53 -2.70
C THR A 175 -2.93 -22.23 -3.35
N PHE A 176 -3.87 -21.49 -3.92
CA PHE A 176 -5.15 -22.03 -4.37
C PHE A 176 -5.26 -22.21 -5.89
N PHE A 177 -4.40 -21.55 -6.67
CA PHE A 177 -4.42 -21.55 -8.14
C PHE A 177 -3.06 -21.94 -8.74
N ALA A 178 -2.25 -22.74 -8.00
CA ALA A 178 -0.87 -23.09 -8.35
C ALA A 178 -0.73 -23.72 -9.75
N ASN A 179 -1.71 -24.54 -10.16
CA ASN A 179 -1.74 -25.17 -11.48
C ASN A 179 -2.18 -24.21 -12.61
N GLY A 180 -2.32 -22.93 -12.30
CA GLY A 180 -2.78 -21.90 -13.22
C GLY A 180 -4.22 -22.04 -13.64
N ARG A 181 -5.02 -22.92 -12.97
CA ARG A 181 -6.45 -23.09 -13.20
C ARG A 181 -7.22 -22.46 -12.04
N ILE A 182 -8.21 -21.66 -12.38
CA ILE A 182 -9.15 -21.07 -11.42
C ILE A 182 -10.46 -21.80 -11.64
N ASP A 183 -10.86 -22.64 -10.69
CA ASP A 183 -12.18 -23.26 -10.68
C ASP A 183 -12.98 -22.84 -9.44
N ALA A 184 -14.27 -23.10 -9.46
CA ALA A 184 -15.16 -22.68 -8.39
C ALA A 184 -14.76 -23.25 -7.02
N ALA A 185 -14.36 -24.52 -6.96
CA ALA A 185 -13.99 -25.18 -5.71
C ALA A 185 -12.72 -24.57 -5.09
N GLY A 186 -11.68 -24.32 -5.92
CA GLY A 186 -10.45 -23.65 -5.50
C GLY A 186 -10.69 -22.21 -5.07
N PHE A 187 -11.56 -21.49 -5.82
CA PHE A 187 -11.90 -20.11 -5.46
C PHE A 187 -12.66 -20.06 -4.12
N ASP A 188 -13.66 -20.90 -3.92
CA ASP A 188 -14.42 -20.97 -2.67
C ASP A 188 -13.52 -21.39 -1.48
N ALA A 189 -12.54 -22.27 -1.71
CA ALA A 189 -11.55 -22.64 -0.70
C ALA A 189 -10.65 -21.43 -0.33
N ALA A 190 -10.24 -20.64 -1.33
CA ALA A 190 -9.47 -19.42 -1.11
C ALA A 190 -10.26 -18.38 -0.29
N VAL A 191 -11.54 -18.19 -0.59
CA VAL A 191 -12.44 -17.28 0.16
C VAL A 191 -12.60 -17.76 1.61
N ARG A 192 -12.92 -19.06 1.82
CA ARG A 192 -13.04 -19.60 3.18
C ARG A 192 -11.77 -19.47 4.01
N SER A 193 -10.61 -19.74 3.39
CA SER A 193 -9.31 -19.55 4.05
C SER A 193 -9.09 -18.10 4.46
N SER A 194 -9.42 -17.14 3.59
CA SER A 194 -9.33 -15.72 3.87
C SER A 194 -10.22 -15.31 5.04
N ARG A 195 -11.49 -15.73 5.03
CA ARG A 195 -12.43 -15.46 6.12
C ARG A 195 -11.93 -15.96 7.45
N SER A 196 -11.51 -17.22 7.52
CA SER A 196 -10.99 -17.82 8.77
C SER A 196 -9.83 -17.00 9.34
N ARG A 197 -8.92 -16.56 8.48
CA ARG A 197 -7.75 -15.76 8.92
C ARG A 197 -8.13 -14.35 9.39
N PHE A 198 -9.13 -13.72 8.78
CA PHE A 198 -9.62 -12.43 9.25
C PHE A 198 -10.43 -12.55 10.55
N ALA A 199 -11.21 -13.64 10.70
CA ALA A 199 -11.94 -13.95 11.93
C ALA A 199 -11.03 -14.14 13.14
N GLU A 200 -9.87 -14.82 12.98
CA GLU A 200 -8.88 -15.05 14.05
C GLU A 200 -8.41 -13.76 14.74
N ALA A 201 -8.36 -12.65 14.02
CA ALA A 201 -7.95 -11.37 14.57
C ALA A 201 -9.03 -10.71 15.45
N GLY A 202 -10.26 -11.20 15.41
CA GLY A 202 -11.37 -10.60 16.15
C GLY A 202 -11.58 -9.12 15.80
N PHE A 203 -11.39 -8.76 14.51
CA PHE A 203 -11.46 -7.38 14.07
C PHE A 203 -12.89 -6.83 14.22
N GLY A 204 -13.89 -7.70 14.03
CA GLY A 204 -15.31 -7.39 14.17
C GLY A 204 -15.87 -6.60 12.98
N ALA A 205 -17.18 -6.69 12.80
CA ALA A 205 -17.90 -6.06 11.69
C ALA A 205 -18.39 -4.63 12.00
N ARG A 206 -17.80 -3.95 12.97
CA ARG A 206 -18.31 -2.66 13.44
C ARG A 206 -17.21 -1.66 13.76
N GLY A 207 -17.56 -0.36 13.70
CA GLY A 207 -16.66 0.72 14.09
C GLY A 207 -16.27 1.64 12.95
N TRP A 208 -16.90 1.51 11.77
CA TRP A 208 -16.75 2.39 10.63
C TRP A 208 -18.07 2.55 9.87
N ASP A 209 -18.20 3.67 9.16
CA ASP A 209 -19.34 3.99 8.29
C ASP A 209 -19.00 3.72 6.81
N MET A 210 -17.70 3.86 6.45
CA MET A 210 -17.21 3.70 5.10
C MET A 210 -15.95 2.83 5.08
N ALA A 211 -15.82 1.98 4.04
CA ALA A 211 -14.63 1.19 3.78
C ALA A 211 -13.92 1.70 2.51
N TYR A 212 -12.59 1.91 2.60
CA TYR A 212 -11.75 2.41 1.51
C TYR A 212 -10.65 1.42 1.17
N GLY A 213 -10.50 1.10 -0.12
CA GLY A 213 -9.42 0.26 -0.64
C GLY A 213 -8.28 1.10 -1.22
N ALA A 214 -7.15 1.15 -0.51
CA ALA A 214 -6.00 1.98 -0.85
C ALA A 214 -4.97 1.29 -1.77
N CYS A 215 -5.28 0.10 -2.28
CA CYS A 215 -4.34 -0.74 -3.04
C CYS A 215 -4.63 -0.80 -4.54
N GLY A 216 -3.61 -1.24 -5.28
CA GLY A 216 -3.73 -1.56 -6.69
C GLY A 216 -4.72 -2.69 -6.98
N THR A 217 -4.86 -3.65 -6.07
CA THR A 217 -5.79 -4.78 -6.16
C THR A 217 -7.24 -4.30 -6.25
N VAL A 218 -7.70 -3.50 -5.27
CA VAL A 218 -9.09 -3.00 -5.26
C VAL A 218 -9.35 -2.10 -6.47
N ARG A 219 -8.42 -1.21 -6.84
CA ARG A 219 -8.58 -0.36 -8.03
C ARG A 219 -8.66 -1.17 -9.32
N ALA A 220 -7.84 -2.21 -9.48
CA ALA A 220 -7.89 -3.07 -10.65
C ALA A 220 -9.19 -3.85 -10.74
N LEU A 221 -9.70 -4.38 -9.62
CA LEU A 221 -10.99 -5.07 -9.55
C LEU A 221 -12.16 -4.12 -9.88
N ALA A 222 -12.16 -2.92 -9.32
CA ALA A 222 -13.16 -1.89 -9.64
C ALA A 222 -13.13 -1.50 -11.13
N GLY A 223 -11.94 -1.38 -11.73
CA GLY A 223 -11.78 -1.13 -13.15
C GLY A 223 -12.34 -2.26 -14.03
N ILE A 224 -12.14 -3.53 -13.66
CA ILE A 224 -12.69 -4.68 -14.39
C ILE A 224 -14.22 -4.75 -14.25
N ALA A 225 -14.75 -4.42 -13.06
CA ALA A 225 -16.18 -4.34 -12.82
C ALA A 225 -16.85 -3.15 -13.55
N GLN A 226 -16.08 -2.35 -14.29
CA GLN A 226 -16.54 -1.16 -15.03
C GLN A 226 -17.26 -0.10 -14.15
N ARG A 227 -16.91 -0.07 -12.86
CA ARG A 227 -17.47 0.92 -11.91
C ARG A 227 -16.78 2.29 -11.98
N GLY A 228 -15.67 2.40 -12.72
CA GLY A 228 -14.82 3.59 -12.70
C GLY A 228 -13.94 3.67 -11.45
N GLU A 229 -12.98 4.60 -11.47
CA GLU A 229 -11.93 4.67 -10.44
C GLU A 229 -12.42 5.12 -9.06
N ARG A 230 -13.62 5.66 -8.95
CA ARG A 230 -14.18 6.24 -7.71
C ARG A 230 -15.47 5.56 -7.22
N MET A 231 -16.06 4.69 -8.01
CA MET A 231 -17.29 4.01 -7.61
C MET A 231 -16.98 2.83 -6.70
N PRO A 232 -17.68 2.69 -5.56
CA PRO A 232 -17.50 1.58 -4.67
C PRO A 232 -17.77 0.23 -5.35
N ILE A 233 -16.92 -0.76 -5.07
CA ILE A 233 -17.12 -2.14 -5.48
C ILE A 233 -17.98 -2.84 -4.42
N THR A 234 -19.04 -3.52 -4.84
CA THR A 234 -20.00 -4.19 -3.95
C THR A 234 -19.78 -5.71 -3.93
N GLN A 235 -20.40 -6.41 -2.99
CA GLN A 235 -20.40 -7.87 -2.98
C GLN A 235 -21.01 -8.47 -4.27
N ALA A 236 -22.04 -7.82 -4.84
CA ALA A 236 -22.62 -8.25 -6.12
C ALA A 236 -21.60 -8.14 -7.28
N ASP A 237 -20.80 -7.07 -7.31
CA ASP A 237 -19.73 -6.92 -8.29
C ASP A 237 -18.66 -8.00 -8.13
N LEU A 238 -18.31 -8.37 -6.89
CA LEU A 238 -17.34 -9.44 -6.62
C LEU A 238 -17.84 -10.80 -7.10
N ALA A 239 -19.14 -11.09 -6.95
CA ALA A 239 -19.74 -12.32 -7.48
C ALA A 239 -19.63 -12.40 -9.02
N VAL A 240 -19.93 -11.29 -9.72
CA VAL A 240 -19.75 -11.22 -11.18
C VAL A 240 -18.28 -11.38 -11.56
N LEU A 241 -17.37 -10.73 -10.86
CA LEU A 241 -15.93 -10.85 -11.12
C LEU A 241 -15.44 -12.29 -10.89
N ARG A 242 -15.92 -12.97 -9.83
CA ARG A 242 -15.62 -14.38 -9.57
C ARG A 242 -15.94 -15.24 -10.79
N ASP A 243 -17.15 -15.12 -11.33
CA ASP A 243 -17.59 -15.89 -12.50
C ASP A 243 -16.75 -15.56 -13.73
N ILE A 244 -16.46 -14.28 -14.01
CA ILE A 244 -15.56 -13.88 -15.08
C ILE A 244 -14.17 -14.51 -14.93
N PHE A 245 -13.59 -14.53 -13.73
CA PHE A 245 -12.26 -15.09 -13.49
C PHE A 245 -12.22 -16.61 -13.67
N ILE A 246 -13.29 -17.32 -13.27
CA ILE A 246 -13.43 -18.75 -13.45
C ILE A 246 -13.60 -19.07 -14.93
N ASP A 247 -14.52 -18.41 -15.63
CA ASP A 247 -14.87 -18.70 -17.05
C ASP A 247 -13.70 -18.39 -17.98
N THR A 248 -13.02 -17.27 -17.76
CA THR A 248 -11.89 -16.85 -18.59
C THR A 248 -10.57 -17.47 -18.16
N ASN A 249 -10.54 -18.18 -17.05
CA ASN A 249 -9.32 -18.66 -16.38
C ASN A 249 -8.28 -17.52 -16.30
N ARG A 250 -8.73 -16.32 -15.94
CA ARG A 250 -7.89 -15.12 -15.91
C ARG A 250 -6.82 -15.25 -14.86
N ARG A 251 -5.64 -15.64 -15.31
CA ARG A 251 -4.48 -15.92 -14.46
C ARG A 251 -3.88 -14.65 -13.88
N GLY A 252 -3.13 -14.85 -12.81
CA GLY A 252 -2.34 -13.82 -12.15
C GLY A 252 -2.77 -13.58 -10.71
N HIS A 253 -2.03 -12.70 -10.08
CA HIS A 253 -2.19 -12.42 -8.66
C HIS A 253 -3.53 -11.77 -8.29
N LEU A 254 -4.25 -11.26 -9.29
CA LEU A 254 -5.53 -10.59 -9.07
C LEU A 254 -6.64 -11.56 -8.63
N ALA A 255 -6.57 -12.85 -9.05
CA ALA A 255 -7.52 -13.87 -8.59
C ALA A 255 -7.44 -14.10 -7.08
N GLY A 256 -6.22 -14.21 -6.54
CA GLY A 256 -6.01 -14.30 -5.10
C GLY A 256 -6.44 -13.03 -4.37
N GLY A 257 -6.21 -11.86 -4.98
CA GLY A 257 -6.66 -10.58 -4.45
C GLY A 257 -8.19 -10.47 -4.41
N LEU A 258 -8.88 -10.97 -5.44
CA LEU A 258 -10.35 -11.06 -5.47
C LEU A 258 -10.86 -11.97 -4.35
N ALA A 259 -10.29 -13.17 -4.19
CA ALA A 259 -10.68 -14.10 -3.14
C ALA A 259 -10.44 -13.53 -1.73
N LEU A 260 -9.34 -12.78 -1.53
CA LEU A 260 -9.08 -12.06 -0.28
C LEU A 260 -10.14 -10.99 -0.02
N LEU A 261 -10.47 -10.18 -1.03
CA LEU A 261 -11.48 -9.13 -0.89
C LEU A 261 -12.87 -9.72 -0.63
N CYS A 262 -13.25 -10.82 -1.30
CA CYS A 262 -14.49 -11.54 -1.01
C CYS A 262 -14.54 -11.99 0.45
N GLY A 263 -13.52 -12.72 0.90
CA GLY A 263 -13.47 -13.23 2.27
C GLY A 263 -13.47 -12.12 3.32
N LEU A 264 -12.78 -11.01 3.06
CA LEU A 264 -12.76 -9.85 3.94
C LEU A 264 -14.13 -9.18 4.03
N MET A 265 -14.78 -8.93 2.88
CA MET A 265 -16.09 -8.28 2.83
C MET A 265 -17.19 -9.15 3.45
N GLU A 266 -17.11 -10.47 3.29
CA GLU A 266 -18.03 -11.39 3.95
C GLU A 266 -17.82 -11.44 5.46
N GLU A 267 -16.56 -11.54 5.93
CA GLU A 267 -16.25 -11.68 7.35
C GLU A 267 -16.57 -10.42 8.15
N LEU A 268 -16.28 -9.25 7.57
CA LEU A 268 -16.50 -7.97 8.23
C LEU A 268 -17.84 -7.31 7.86
N GLU A 269 -18.72 -8.03 7.16
CA GLU A 269 -20.04 -7.54 6.72
C GLU A 269 -19.95 -6.20 5.95
N ILE A 270 -18.90 -6.04 5.12
CA ILE A 270 -18.69 -4.83 4.34
C ILE A 270 -19.59 -4.87 3.10
N ALA A 271 -20.50 -3.90 2.98
CA ALA A 271 -21.41 -3.80 1.84
C ALA A 271 -20.70 -3.33 0.55
N ALA A 272 -19.79 -2.38 0.69
CA ALA A 272 -19.06 -1.80 -0.43
C ALA A 272 -17.69 -1.23 0.01
N VAL A 273 -16.72 -1.24 -0.91
CA VAL A 273 -15.37 -0.69 -0.72
C VAL A 273 -15.11 0.36 -1.79
N ALA A 274 -14.85 1.59 -1.37
CA ALA A 274 -14.51 2.69 -2.27
C ALA A 274 -13.00 2.63 -2.63
N PRO A 275 -12.63 2.54 -3.92
CA PRO A 275 -11.24 2.59 -4.32
C PRO A 275 -10.66 4.00 -4.13
N VAL A 276 -9.45 4.09 -3.57
CA VAL A 276 -8.74 5.36 -3.38
C VAL A 276 -7.35 5.28 -3.99
N ALA A 277 -6.96 6.32 -4.73
CA ALA A 277 -5.63 6.41 -5.35
C ALA A 277 -4.53 6.91 -4.38
N ALA A 278 -4.79 6.85 -3.08
CA ALA A 278 -3.87 7.25 -2.03
C ALA A 278 -3.53 6.04 -1.16
N GLY A 279 -2.27 5.82 -0.90
CA GLY A 279 -1.80 4.68 -0.09
C GLY A 279 -0.49 5.04 0.59
N LEU A 280 0.33 4.04 0.90
CA LEU A 280 1.56 4.13 1.69
C LEU A 280 2.46 5.30 1.28
N ARG A 281 2.76 5.47 -0.02
CA ARG A 281 3.66 6.53 -0.51
C ARG A 281 3.10 7.94 -0.29
N VAL A 282 1.80 8.12 -0.55
CA VAL A 282 1.12 9.39 -0.28
C VAL A 282 1.16 9.69 1.22
N GLY A 283 0.91 8.68 2.06
CA GLY A 283 1.05 8.81 3.50
C GLY A 283 2.47 9.14 3.95
N ALA A 284 3.49 8.54 3.33
CA ALA A 284 4.89 8.85 3.63
C ALA A 284 5.26 10.31 3.26
N LEU A 285 4.73 10.85 2.16
CA LEU A 285 4.90 12.26 1.80
C LEU A 285 4.24 13.17 2.84
N TRP A 286 3.01 12.88 3.26
CA TRP A 286 2.33 13.62 4.31
C TRP A 286 3.03 13.54 5.66
N ASP A 287 3.52 12.35 6.04
CA ASP A 287 4.27 12.16 7.30
C ASP A 287 5.53 13.04 7.35
N MET A 288 6.30 13.10 6.25
CA MET A 288 7.46 13.97 6.17
C MET A 288 7.09 15.45 6.24
N HIS A 289 6.03 15.86 5.55
CA HIS A 289 5.57 17.25 5.54
C HIS A 289 5.09 17.70 6.92
N GLN A 290 4.25 16.89 7.59
CA GLN A 290 3.72 17.18 8.93
C GLN A 290 4.83 17.26 9.97
N ARG A 291 5.79 16.32 9.95
CA ARG A 291 6.95 16.35 10.86
C ARG A 291 7.82 17.60 10.65
N ALA A 292 8.01 18.02 9.40
CA ALA A 292 8.75 19.24 9.10
C ALA A 292 8.03 20.48 9.65
N GLY A 293 6.70 20.57 9.53
CA GLY A 293 5.89 21.64 10.12
C GLY A 293 5.97 21.67 11.65
N ALA A 294 5.82 20.54 12.32
CA ALA A 294 5.90 20.44 13.77
C ALA A 294 7.27 20.89 14.34
N VAL A 295 8.36 20.62 13.61
CA VAL A 295 9.70 21.10 14.01
C VAL A 295 9.78 22.61 13.91
N PHE A 296 9.22 23.24 12.87
CA PHE A 296 9.19 24.70 12.74
C PHE A 296 8.36 25.35 13.84
N ASP A 297 7.18 24.82 14.15
CA ASP A 297 6.32 25.35 15.21
C ASP A 297 7.00 25.29 16.58
N THR A 298 7.72 24.21 16.89
CA THR A 298 8.49 24.05 18.13
C THR A 298 9.66 25.04 18.20
N LEU A 299 10.35 25.29 17.09
CA LEU A 299 11.45 26.26 17.03
C LEU A 299 10.95 27.73 17.06
N ALA A 300 9.77 28.00 16.51
CA ALA A 300 9.14 29.32 16.51
C ALA A 300 8.52 29.65 17.87
N ASN A 301 8.11 28.69 18.68
CA ASN A 301 7.56 28.88 20.03
C ASN A 301 8.20 27.92 21.06
N PRO A 302 9.50 28.13 21.40
CA PRO A 302 10.26 27.21 22.24
C PRO A 302 9.79 27.14 23.70
N LEU A 303 8.91 28.04 24.14
CA LEU A 303 8.44 28.11 25.53
C LEU A 303 6.96 27.76 25.73
N GLY A 304 6.20 27.47 24.64
CA GLY A 304 4.78 27.06 24.74
C GLY A 304 3.87 28.08 25.48
N LEU A 305 4.27 29.37 25.49
CA LEU A 305 3.48 30.43 26.14
C LEU A 305 2.41 30.91 25.15
N VAL A 306 1.15 30.54 25.41
CA VAL A 306 -0.05 31.19 24.89
C VAL A 306 -0.56 32.14 25.94
#